data_6be817f3c877b9a7c47f3ea224238adc
#
_entry.id   6be817f3c877b9a7c47f3ea224238adc
#
_cell.length_a   1.000
_cell.length_b   1.000
_cell.length_c   1.000
_cell.angle_alpha   90.00
_cell.angle_beta   90.00
_cell.angle_gamma   90.00
#
_symmetry.space_group_name_H-M   'P 1'
#
loop_
_entity.id
_entity.type
_entity.pdbx_description
1 polymer ?
#
loop_
_entity_poly.entity_id
_entity_poly.type
_entity_poly.pdbx_seq_one_letter_code
_entity_poly.pdbx_strand_id
1 'polypeptide(L)'
;MKKLWMLPVLLLAAVACSDDNGGDDVPPPSADQHVTCEISAPADGAEVDMSAKMTIEGDAEIDAGKISKVTLTVGGKVVSDVTSVPFTYDYEFAEDQAAGEFKIALAVEGDAGAKASDEVTVTLKAPEQHLTCTISEPAEGAVFDLGATITIKGDATADIGSVSAAVLKV
;
A
#
# COMPACT_ATOMS: atom_id res chain seq x y z
N MET A 1 19.87 9.86 10.65
CA MET A 1 21.15 9.99 9.93
C MET A 1 20.84 10.39 8.51
N LYS A 2 21.17 11.62 8.13
CA LYS A 2 20.83 12.19 6.80
C LYS A 2 21.71 11.54 5.74
N LYS A 3 21.14 10.77 4.83
CA LYS A 3 21.83 10.29 3.63
C LYS A 3 21.89 11.44 2.63
N LEU A 4 23.08 11.99 2.47
CA LEU A 4 23.43 12.97 1.46
C LEU A 4 23.59 12.22 0.12
N TRP A 5 22.67 12.41 -0.81
CA TRP A 5 22.80 11.87 -2.16
C TRP A 5 23.61 12.82 -3.01
N MET A 6 24.76 12.35 -3.48
CA MET A 6 25.69 13.03 -4.38
C MET A 6 25.13 13.00 -5.80
N LEU A 7 24.84 14.17 -6.36
CA LEU A 7 24.59 14.36 -7.80
C LEU A 7 25.90 14.18 -8.59
N PRO A 8 25.91 13.45 -9.70
CA PRO A 8 27.00 13.54 -10.65
C PRO A 8 26.80 14.76 -11.56
N VAL A 9 27.77 15.65 -11.51
CA VAL A 9 27.91 16.76 -12.45
C VAL A 9 28.25 16.18 -13.83
N LEU A 10 27.37 16.38 -14.81
CA LEU A 10 27.66 16.03 -16.21
C LEU A 10 28.24 17.24 -16.94
N LEU A 11 29.44 17.02 -17.46
CA LEU A 11 30.30 17.99 -18.17
C LEU A 11 29.72 18.33 -19.54
N LEU A 12 29.44 19.62 -19.78
CA LEU A 12 29.10 20.15 -21.12
C LEU A 12 30.32 20.08 -22.04
N ALA A 13 30.18 19.41 -23.17
CA ALA A 13 31.03 19.59 -24.31
C ALA A 13 30.30 20.45 -25.35
N ALA A 14 30.74 21.69 -25.51
CA ALA A 14 30.33 22.57 -26.59
C ALA A 14 31.02 22.16 -27.89
N VAL A 15 30.25 21.90 -28.94
CA VAL A 15 30.75 21.85 -30.33
C VAL A 15 30.14 23.01 -31.09
N ALA A 16 31.00 23.88 -31.58
CA ALA A 16 30.67 25.06 -32.36
C ALA A 16 30.52 24.74 -33.85
N CYS A 17 29.53 25.37 -34.45
CA CYS A 17 29.36 25.91 -35.81
C CYS A 17 29.91 25.18 -37.03
N SER A 18 29.02 25.01 -38.00
CA SER A 18 29.25 25.58 -39.34
C SER A 18 27.92 25.78 -40.06
N ASP A 19 27.76 26.98 -40.66
CA ASP A 19 26.71 27.33 -41.59
C ASP A 19 26.68 26.38 -42.79
N ASP A 20 25.50 25.91 -43.17
CA ASP A 20 25.11 25.87 -44.57
C ASP A 20 23.58 25.81 -44.74
N ASN A 21 23.15 26.54 -45.76
CA ASN A 21 21.83 26.93 -46.12
C ASN A 21 21.05 25.76 -46.75
N GLY A 22 19.99 25.29 -46.15
CA GLY A 22 19.11 24.31 -46.72
C GLY A 22 17.93 24.07 -45.77
N GLY A 23 16.78 24.65 -46.10
CA GLY A 23 15.56 24.51 -45.27
C GLY A 23 15.07 23.07 -45.22
N ASP A 24 15.53 22.35 -44.22
CA ASP A 24 14.85 21.21 -43.65
C ASP A 24 14.29 21.68 -42.32
N ASP A 25 12.98 21.65 -42.24
CA ASP A 25 12.22 21.84 -41.01
C ASP A 25 12.55 20.66 -40.06
N VAL A 26 13.77 20.69 -39.51
CA VAL A 26 14.15 19.78 -38.44
C VAL A 26 13.33 20.24 -37.24
N PRO A 27 12.34 19.46 -36.76
CA PRO A 27 11.62 19.82 -35.54
C PRO A 27 12.68 20.05 -34.45
N PRO A 28 12.51 21.11 -33.63
CA PRO A 28 13.45 21.35 -32.54
C PRO A 28 13.61 20.03 -31.77
N PRO A 29 14.86 19.70 -31.34
CA PRO A 29 15.06 18.50 -30.55
C PRO A 29 14.05 18.54 -29.42
N SER A 30 13.22 17.51 -29.32
CA SER A 30 12.29 17.38 -28.20
C SER A 30 13.14 17.50 -26.95
N ALA A 31 12.87 18.53 -26.14
CA ALA A 31 13.56 18.67 -24.87
C ALA A 31 13.50 17.32 -24.17
N ASP A 32 14.65 16.79 -23.74
CA ASP A 32 14.69 15.51 -23.04
C ASP A 32 13.72 15.61 -21.87
N GLN A 33 12.58 14.92 -22.01
CA GLN A 33 11.54 14.93 -21.01
C GLN A 33 11.99 14.11 -19.82
N HIS A 34 11.95 14.70 -18.63
CA HIS A 34 12.28 14.02 -17.41
C HIS A 34 11.03 13.91 -16.53
N VAL A 35 10.75 12.70 -16.05
CA VAL A 35 9.65 12.38 -15.15
C VAL A 35 10.21 11.81 -13.86
N THR A 36 9.66 12.22 -12.73
CA THR A 36 9.89 11.62 -11.42
C THR A 36 8.56 11.22 -10.82
N CYS A 37 8.53 10.19 -9.99
CA CYS A 37 7.34 9.83 -9.22
C CYS A 37 7.75 9.22 -7.88
N GLU A 38 6.86 9.34 -6.89
CA GLU A 38 7.04 8.76 -5.58
C GLU A 38 5.72 8.30 -4.97
N ILE A 39 5.78 7.26 -4.16
CA ILE A 39 4.72 6.85 -3.24
C ILE A 39 5.06 7.45 -1.88
N SER A 40 4.27 8.42 -1.44
CA SER A 40 4.50 9.14 -0.19
C SER A 40 3.92 8.41 1.02
N ALA A 41 2.88 7.59 0.80
CA ALA A 41 2.28 6.72 1.81
C ALA A 41 1.75 5.42 1.17
N PRO A 42 1.86 4.30 1.87
CA PRO A 42 2.62 4.08 3.10
C PRO A 42 4.14 4.17 2.86
N ALA A 43 4.91 4.40 3.92
CA ALA A 43 6.37 4.38 3.83
C ALA A 43 6.87 2.96 3.52
N ASP A 44 7.99 2.86 2.79
CA ASP A 44 8.65 1.57 2.55
C ASP A 44 9.03 0.88 3.87
N GLY A 45 8.73 -0.41 3.98
CA GLY A 45 8.91 -1.21 5.19
C GLY A 45 7.88 -0.96 6.29
N ALA A 46 6.82 -0.16 6.05
CA ALA A 46 5.78 0.07 7.05
C ALA A 46 5.02 -1.21 7.39
N GLU A 47 4.57 -1.30 8.65
CA GLU A 47 3.62 -2.32 9.08
C GLU A 47 2.20 -1.79 8.94
N VAL A 48 1.33 -2.56 8.32
CA VAL A 48 -0.07 -2.19 8.05
C VAL A 48 -0.99 -3.24 8.64
N ASP A 49 -1.92 -2.80 9.48
CA ASP A 49 -2.97 -3.65 10.05
C ASP A 49 -4.12 -3.80 9.06
N MET A 50 -4.49 -5.05 8.76
CA MET A 50 -5.57 -5.35 7.81
C MET A 50 -6.98 -5.16 8.39
N SER A 51 -7.12 -4.74 9.66
CA SER A 51 -8.42 -4.38 10.25
C SER A 51 -9.00 -3.07 9.71
N ALA A 52 -8.18 -2.23 9.08
CA ALA A 52 -8.54 -0.94 8.50
C ALA A 52 -8.11 -0.87 7.03
N LYS A 53 -8.67 0.10 6.30
CA LYS A 53 -8.22 0.41 4.94
C LYS A 53 -6.79 0.95 4.98
N MET A 54 -6.02 0.65 3.94
CA MET A 54 -4.70 1.23 3.73
C MET A 54 -4.81 2.41 2.76
N THR A 55 -4.46 3.60 3.21
CA THR A 55 -4.38 4.78 2.35
C THR A 55 -3.05 4.81 1.61
N ILE A 56 -3.13 4.90 0.29
CA ILE A 56 -1.97 5.01 -0.61
C ILE A 56 -1.99 6.40 -1.22
N GLU A 57 -0.89 7.11 -1.07
CA GLU A 57 -0.70 8.45 -1.63
C GLU A 57 0.53 8.47 -2.53
N GLY A 58 0.44 9.19 -3.61
CA GLY A 58 1.56 9.33 -4.53
C GLY A 58 1.44 10.56 -5.41
N ASP A 59 2.60 10.99 -5.91
CA ASP A 59 2.73 12.14 -6.78
C ASP A 59 3.76 11.87 -7.88
N ALA A 60 3.74 12.72 -8.92
CA ALA A 60 4.76 12.71 -9.96
C ALA A 60 4.92 14.11 -10.56
N GLU A 61 6.15 14.42 -10.90
CA GLU A 61 6.52 15.68 -11.55
C GLU A 61 7.11 15.41 -12.94
N ILE A 62 6.89 16.35 -13.84
CA ILE A 62 7.42 16.34 -15.20
C ILE A 62 7.95 17.74 -15.53
N ASP A 63 9.16 17.82 -16.08
CA ASP A 63 9.83 19.08 -16.39
C ASP A 63 9.37 19.69 -17.71
N ALA A 64 8.92 18.86 -18.67
CA ALA A 64 8.44 19.30 -19.96
C ALA A 64 7.31 18.39 -20.46
N GLY A 65 6.29 18.98 -21.10
CA GLY A 65 5.15 18.23 -21.63
C GLY A 65 4.10 17.92 -20.56
N LYS A 66 3.50 16.74 -20.63
CA LYS A 66 2.42 16.31 -19.75
C LYS A 66 2.57 14.85 -19.36
N ILE A 67 2.09 14.50 -18.19
CA ILE A 67 1.89 13.11 -17.82
C ILE A 67 0.75 12.55 -18.67
N SER A 68 1.03 11.50 -19.44
CA SER A 68 0.11 10.85 -20.35
C SER A 68 -0.56 9.62 -19.75
N LYS A 69 0.13 8.96 -18.79
CA LYS A 69 -0.38 7.76 -18.14
C LYS A 69 0.14 7.63 -16.73
N VAL A 70 -0.76 7.24 -15.84
CA VAL A 70 -0.48 6.84 -14.47
C VAL A 70 -0.98 5.41 -14.28
N THR A 71 -0.21 4.57 -13.63
CA THR A 71 -0.57 3.18 -13.34
C THR A 71 -0.18 2.87 -11.91
N LEU A 72 -1.16 2.67 -11.04
CA LEU A 72 -0.97 2.15 -9.69
C LEU A 72 -1.22 0.64 -9.70
N THR A 73 -0.30 -0.12 -9.13
CA THR A 73 -0.41 -1.57 -8.96
C THR A 73 -0.33 -1.88 -7.48
N VAL A 74 -1.34 -2.56 -6.94
CA VAL A 74 -1.44 -2.92 -5.53
C VAL A 74 -1.60 -4.43 -5.40
N GLY A 75 -0.68 -5.08 -4.69
CA GLY A 75 -0.69 -6.54 -4.55
C GLY A 75 -0.67 -7.29 -5.90
N GLY A 76 0.01 -6.73 -6.91
CA GLY A 76 0.08 -7.29 -8.25
C GLY A 76 -1.13 -7.03 -9.15
N LYS A 77 -2.14 -6.27 -8.67
CA LYS A 77 -3.32 -5.90 -9.45
C LYS A 77 -3.28 -4.42 -9.80
N VAL A 78 -3.56 -4.10 -11.06
CA VAL A 78 -3.67 -2.69 -11.52
C VAL A 78 -4.96 -2.08 -10.99
N VAL A 79 -4.84 -0.90 -10.39
CA VAL A 79 -5.96 -0.09 -9.94
C VAL A 79 -6.42 0.81 -11.08
N SER A 80 -7.68 0.67 -11.50
CA SER A 80 -8.24 1.43 -12.63
C SER A 80 -8.65 2.86 -12.28
N ASP A 81 -8.86 3.15 -10.99
CA ASP A 81 -9.43 4.40 -10.51
C ASP A 81 -8.39 5.52 -10.33
N VAL A 82 -7.09 5.17 -10.37
CA VAL A 82 -5.99 6.12 -10.31
C VAL A 82 -5.48 6.39 -11.72
N THR A 83 -5.82 7.56 -12.24
CA THR A 83 -5.52 7.98 -13.63
C THR A 83 -4.75 9.30 -13.72
N SER A 84 -4.52 9.97 -12.59
CA SER A 84 -3.82 11.25 -12.49
C SER A 84 -3.01 11.32 -11.19
N VAL A 85 -2.13 12.30 -11.11
CA VAL A 85 -1.34 12.64 -9.92
C VAL A 85 -1.57 14.12 -9.57
N PRO A 86 -1.44 14.52 -8.29
CA PRO A 86 -1.31 13.63 -7.13
C PRO A 86 -2.59 12.80 -6.90
N PHE A 87 -2.47 11.69 -6.20
CA PHE A 87 -3.63 10.85 -5.87
C PHE A 87 -3.61 10.40 -4.41
N THR A 88 -4.81 10.10 -3.91
CA THR A 88 -5.05 9.38 -2.66
C THR A 88 -5.99 8.22 -2.98
N TYR A 89 -5.63 7.00 -2.61
CA TYR A 89 -6.40 5.79 -2.87
C TYR A 89 -6.51 4.94 -1.62
N ASP A 90 -7.73 4.59 -1.22
CA ASP A 90 -8.01 3.73 -0.08
C ASP A 90 -8.17 2.29 -0.55
N TYR A 91 -7.21 1.44 -0.20
CA TYR A 91 -7.23 0.02 -0.51
C TYR A 91 -7.93 -0.77 0.60
N GLU A 92 -8.94 -1.53 0.20
CA GLU A 92 -9.66 -2.47 1.09
C GLU A 92 -9.05 -3.87 0.94
N PHE A 93 -8.67 -4.47 2.06
CA PHE A 93 -8.16 -5.83 2.07
C PHE A 93 -9.28 -6.84 1.83
N ALA A 94 -9.01 -7.86 1.02
CA ALA A 94 -9.93 -8.99 0.88
C ALA A 94 -9.94 -9.82 2.18
N GLU A 95 -11.07 -10.49 2.47
CA GLU A 95 -11.21 -11.33 3.67
C GLU A 95 -10.18 -12.48 3.73
N ASP A 96 -9.72 -12.93 2.56
CA ASP A 96 -8.72 -13.99 2.40
C ASP A 96 -7.30 -13.46 2.19
N GLN A 97 -7.08 -12.15 2.39
CA GLN A 97 -5.76 -11.53 2.24
C GLN A 97 -4.79 -12.11 3.26
N ALA A 98 -3.70 -12.70 2.77
CA ALA A 98 -2.65 -13.22 3.64
C ALA A 98 -1.79 -12.09 4.24
N ALA A 99 -1.39 -12.27 5.50
CA ALA A 99 -0.38 -11.44 6.14
C ALA A 99 0.99 -11.71 5.52
N GLY A 100 1.89 -10.70 5.56
CA GLY A 100 3.24 -10.78 5.02
C GLY A 100 3.59 -9.62 4.12
N GLU A 101 4.62 -9.80 3.29
CA GLU A 101 5.06 -8.76 2.36
C GLU A 101 4.00 -8.45 1.31
N PHE A 102 3.80 -7.15 1.08
CA PHE A 102 2.82 -6.64 0.14
C PHE A 102 3.38 -5.46 -0.63
N LYS A 103 3.35 -5.54 -1.96
CA LYS A 103 3.98 -4.57 -2.85
C LYS A 103 2.98 -3.60 -3.43
N ILE A 104 3.40 -2.34 -3.50
CA ILE A 104 2.69 -1.23 -4.13
C ILE A 104 3.66 -0.60 -5.12
N ALA A 105 3.26 -0.46 -6.36
CA ALA A 105 4.10 0.12 -7.41
C ALA A 105 3.34 1.21 -8.17
N LEU A 106 4.00 2.33 -8.38
CA LEU A 106 3.54 3.45 -9.19
C LEU A 106 4.40 3.53 -10.45
N ALA A 107 3.79 3.61 -11.60
CA ALA A 107 4.45 3.85 -12.88
C ALA A 107 3.79 5.03 -13.60
N VAL A 108 4.60 5.93 -14.11
CA VAL A 108 4.16 7.15 -14.78
C VAL A 108 4.88 7.29 -16.13
N GLU A 109 4.12 7.69 -17.15
CA GLU A 109 4.63 7.94 -18.50
C GLU A 109 4.31 9.37 -18.92
N GLY A 110 5.29 10.07 -19.50
CA GLY A 110 5.11 11.34 -20.15
C GLY A 110 4.64 11.20 -21.61
N ASP A 111 4.12 12.27 -22.18
CA ASP A 111 3.60 12.29 -23.57
C ASP A 111 4.70 12.19 -24.64
N ALA A 112 5.95 12.49 -24.30
CA ALA A 112 7.12 12.25 -25.17
C ALA A 112 7.81 10.89 -24.88
N GLY A 113 7.25 10.05 -24.02
CA GLY A 113 7.71 8.69 -23.76
C GLY A 113 8.68 8.54 -22.59
N ALA A 114 8.97 9.60 -21.83
CA ALA A 114 9.72 9.50 -20.59
C ALA A 114 8.93 8.65 -19.56
N LYS A 115 9.64 7.90 -18.72
CA LYS A 115 9.04 6.99 -17.75
C LYS A 115 9.71 7.13 -16.40
N ALA A 116 8.91 7.02 -15.35
CA ALA A 116 9.37 6.86 -13.98
C ALA A 116 8.58 5.78 -13.27
N SER A 117 9.16 5.17 -12.27
CA SER A 117 8.47 4.22 -11.40
C SER A 117 9.02 4.28 -10.00
N ASP A 118 8.15 4.03 -9.04
CA ASP A 118 8.49 3.85 -7.64
C ASP A 118 7.78 2.61 -7.08
N GLU A 119 8.40 1.93 -6.13
CA GLU A 119 7.86 0.73 -5.49
C GLU A 119 8.14 0.79 -3.99
N VAL A 120 7.11 0.53 -3.19
CA VAL A 120 7.22 0.34 -1.76
C VAL A 120 6.73 -1.04 -1.38
N THR A 121 7.35 -1.65 -0.38
CA THR A 121 6.95 -2.92 0.20
C THR A 121 6.53 -2.69 1.65
N VAL A 122 5.31 -3.10 2.00
CA VAL A 122 4.81 -3.05 3.37
C VAL A 122 4.64 -4.45 3.94
N THR A 123 4.58 -4.57 5.26
CA THR A 123 4.28 -5.83 5.94
C THR A 123 2.85 -5.79 6.45
N LEU A 124 1.98 -6.61 5.86
CA LEU A 124 0.60 -6.77 6.33
C LEU A 124 0.56 -7.60 7.59
N LYS A 125 -0.15 -7.11 8.60
CA LYS A 125 -0.44 -7.82 9.86
C LYS A 125 -1.88 -8.30 9.88
N ALA A 126 -2.07 -9.57 10.21
CA ALA A 126 -3.41 -10.08 10.46
C ALA A 126 -4.03 -9.35 11.65
N PRO A 127 -5.35 -9.06 11.60
CA PRO A 127 -6.06 -8.52 12.75
C PRO A 127 -5.90 -9.42 13.97
N GLU A 128 -5.66 -8.84 15.14
CA GLU A 128 -5.63 -9.60 16.39
C GLU A 128 -7.03 -10.05 16.74
N GLN A 129 -7.21 -11.36 16.94
CA GLN A 129 -8.48 -11.92 17.37
C GLN A 129 -8.57 -11.93 18.89
N HIS A 130 -9.63 -11.32 19.44
CA HIS A 130 -9.94 -11.36 20.86
C HIS A 130 -11.09 -12.33 21.11
N LEU A 131 -10.86 -13.26 22.04
CA LEU A 131 -11.87 -14.22 22.46
C LEU A 131 -12.34 -13.86 23.87
N THR A 132 -13.65 -13.82 24.07
CA THR A 132 -14.28 -13.66 25.38
C THR A 132 -15.07 -14.91 25.69
N CYS A 133 -14.89 -15.45 26.90
CA CYS A 133 -15.70 -16.53 27.39
C CYS A 133 -16.26 -16.21 28.79
N THR A 134 -17.49 -16.58 29.00
CA THR A 134 -18.20 -16.35 30.26
C THR A 134 -18.96 -17.61 30.70
N ILE A 135 -18.98 -17.86 31.99
CA ILE A 135 -19.91 -18.83 32.61
C ILE A 135 -21.03 -18.02 33.26
N SER A 136 -22.26 -18.20 32.78
CA SER A 136 -23.44 -17.49 33.27
C SER A 136 -24.18 -18.25 34.38
N GLU A 137 -24.07 -19.56 34.39
CA GLU A 137 -24.64 -20.42 35.42
C GLU A 137 -23.64 -21.53 35.79
N PRO A 138 -23.49 -21.89 37.05
CA PRO A 138 -24.08 -21.22 38.22
C PRO A 138 -23.40 -19.88 38.51
N ALA A 139 -24.06 -18.98 39.22
CA ALA A 139 -23.45 -17.72 39.68
C ALA A 139 -22.30 -18.02 40.64
N GLU A 140 -21.31 -17.14 40.67
CA GLU A 140 -20.18 -17.24 41.60
C GLU A 140 -20.66 -17.32 43.04
N GLY A 141 -20.10 -18.27 43.78
CA GLY A 141 -20.50 -18.49 45.20
C GLY A 141 -21.81 -19.27 45.38
N ALA A 142 -22.42 -19.81 44.32
CA ALA A 142 -23.62 -20.65 44.46
C ALA A 142 -23.32 -21.90 45.30
N VAL A 143 -24.27 -22.25 46.20
CA VAL A 143 -24.18 -23.42 47.11
C VAL A 143 -25.17 -24.47 46.63
N PHE A 144 -24.73 -25.71 46.57
CA PHE A 144 -25.54 -26.86 46.14
C PHE A 144 -25.51 -27.97 47.17
N ASP A 145 -26.62 -28.69 47.28
CA ASP A 145 -26.69 -29.88 48.10
C ASP A 145 -25.93 -31.05 47.47
N LEU A 146 -25.35 -31.92 48.29
CA LEU A 146 -24.71 -33.13 47.82
C LEU A 146 -25.69 -34.01 47.04
N GLY A 147 -25.31 -34.35 45.80
CA GLY A 147 -26.12 -35.15 44.89
C GLY A 147 -27.06 -34.33 43.99
N ALA A 148 -27.09 -33.01 44.12
CA ALA A 148 -27.83 -32.16 43.20
C ALA A 148 -27.21 -32.16 41.78
N THR A 149 -28.05 -32.10 40.77
CA THR A 149 -27.64 -31.90 39.38
C THR A 149 -27.39 -30.41 39.17
N ILE A 150 -26.19 -30.06 38.76
CA ILE A 150 -25.79 -28.69 38.45
C ILE A 150 -25.82 -28.46 36.94
N THR A 151 -26.60 -27.49 36.50
CA THR A 151 -26.55 -27.05 35.09
C THR A 151 -25.52 -25.95 34.95
N ILE A 152 -24.62 -26.13 34.00
CA ILE A 152 -23.58 -25.12 33.65
C ILE A 152 -23.94 -24.51 32.31
N LYS A 153 -24.03 -23.19 32.27
CA LYS A 153 -24.23 -22.42 31.05
C LYS A 153 -23.09 -21.42 30.89
N GLY A 154 -22.66 -21.27 29.68
CA GLY A 154 -21.62 -20.29 29.31
C GLY A 154 -21.72 -19.91 27.86
N ASP A 155 -21.06 -18.88 27.53
CA ASP A 155 -20.95 -18.36 26.15
C ASP A 155 -19.49 -18.04 25.80
N ALA A 156 -19.18 -18.14 24.52
CA ALA A 156 -17.87 -17.77 23.97
C ALA A 156 -18.05 -17.00 22.66
N THR A 157 -17.47 -15.83 22.60
CA THR A 157 -17.55 -14.95 21.43
C THR A 157 -16.17 -14.58 20.94
N ALA A 158 -16.05 -14.34 19.64
CA ALA A 158 -14.88 -13.76 19.00
C ALA A 158 -15.29 -12.41 18.39
N ASP A 159 -14.41 -11.43 18.47
CA ASP A 159 -14.58 -10.12 17.81
C ASP A 159 -14.41 -10.22 16.30
N ILE A 160 -13.51 -11.13 15.83
CA ILE A 160 -13.23 -11.40 14.42
C ILE A 160 -13.29 -12.91 14.21
N GLY A 161 -13.97 -13.33 13.12
CA GLY A 161 -14.10 -14.75 12.78
C GLY A 161 -15.10 -15.49 13.66
N SER A 162 -14.81 -16.74 14.00
CA SER A 162 -15.69 -17.60 14.78
C SER A 162 -14.94 -18.42 15.82
N VAL A 163 -15.64 -18.78 16.90
CA VAL A 163 -15.13 -19.72 17.89
C VAL A 163 -15.25 -21.14 17.32
N SER A 164 -14.12 -21.81 17.11
CA SER A 164 -14.06 -23.16 16.56
C SER A 164 -14.25 -24.26 17.61
N ALA A 165 -13.86 -23.99 18.86
CA ALA A 165 -14.00 -24.95 19.98
C ALA A 165 -14.09 -24.22 21.31
N ALA A 166 -14.92 -24.74 22.21
CA ALA A 166 -14.97 -24.36 23.62
C ALA A 166 -14.87 -25.61 24.47
N VAL A 167 -14.03 -25.57 25.51
CA VAL A 167 -13.83 -26.71 26.42
C VAL A 167 -14.19 -26.28 27.84
N LEU A 168 -15.16 -26.96 28.44
CA LEU A 168 -15.49 -26.84 29.84
C LEU A 168 -14.71 -27.90 30.66
N LYS A 169 -13.98 -27.44 31.68
CA LYS A 169 -13.35 -28.32 32.66
C LYS A 169 -14.09 -28.19 34.00
N VAL A 170 -14.48 -29.31 34.57
CA VAL A 170 -15.19 -29.40 35.85
C VAL A 170 -14.30 -30.13 36.85
#